data_56d99457ff4b2d58deb6dc205bf5a5ab
#
_entry.id   56d99457ff4b2d58deb6dc205bf5a5ab
#
_cell.length_a   1.000
_cell.length_b   1.000
_cell.length_c   1.000
_cell.angle_alpha   90.00
_cell.angle_beta   90.00
_cell.angle_gamma   90.00
#
_symmetry.space_group_name_H-M   'P 1'
#
loop_
_entity.id
_entity.type
_entity.pdbx_description
1 polymer ?
#
loop_
_entity_poly.entity_id
_entity_poly.type
_entity_poly.pdbx_seq_one_letter_code
_entity_poly.pdbx_strand_id
1 'polypeptide(L)'
;MKKKKVLILGNSHLVVFKFRGELIEQLVLKGYKVFVCFPNGPFGEGENTAKQYGCEFIENHMERRGTNPLKDILIVREYLKIVKKVKPDIVLAYTVKPDVYGGIVCRLLNVPFVPNITGLGKGLDEKGLVQKLTIMLYKVAVRKAQCVFFQNEGDKEFFDTHDIKYQEGIILPGSGVNLDKFQMLPYPEYNSPIKFIYVARVMKAKGIEQYFEAAHVIKQKYPEIEFHVCGYCEENYKGIIGEKVSNQEIIYHGLVDNVQKYEKECHCVV
;
A
#
# COMPACT_ATOMS: atom_id res chain seq x y z
N MET A 1 23.46 10.55 -24.46
CA MET A 1 23.51 9.35 -23.61
C MET A 1 22.13 8.71 -23.56
N LYS A 2 22.03 7.37 -23.62
CA LYS A 2 20.74 6.64 -23.50
C LYS A 2 20.21 6.79 -22.06
N LYS A 3 18.97 7.27 -21.93
CA LYS A 3 18.32 7.39 -20.60
C LYS A 3 18.23 6.02 -19.93
N LYS A 4 18.67 5.91 -18.67
CA LYS A 4 18.46 4.71 -17.86
C LYS A 4 16.99 4.50 -17.58
N LYS A 5 16.56 3.26 -17.55
CA LYS A 5 15.15 2.84 -17.41
C LYS A 5 14.90 2.26 -16.03
N VAL A 6 13.89 2.76 -15.34
CA VAL A 6 13.40 2.23 -14.07
C VAL A 6 12.01 1.63 -14.29
N LEU A 7 11.79 0.40 -13.87
CA LEU A 7 10.46 -0.23 -13.86
C LEU A 7 9.99 -0.38 -12.41
N ILE A 8 8.82 0.16 -12.12
CA ILE A 8 8.18 0.09 -10.80
C ILE A 8 7.02 -0.91 -10.89
N LEU A 9 7.05 -1.96 -10.08
CA LEU A 9 6.00 -2.97 -9.97
C LEU A 9 5.17 -2.73 -8.72
N GLY A 10 3.86 -2.63 -8.86
CA GLY A 10 2.91 -2.50 -7.76
C GLY A 10 1.67 -3.38 -7.96
N ASN A 11 0.79 -3.41 -6.96
CA ASN A 11 -0.46 -4.16 -7.02
C ASN A 11 -1.70 -3.29 -7.23
N SER A 12 -1.54 -1.98 -7.34
CA SER A 12 -2.64 -1.04 -7.61
C SER A 12 -2.14 0.36 -7.89
N HIS A 13 -2.99 1.17 -8.52
CA HIS A 13 -2.82 2.60 -8.72
C HIS A 13 -2.42 3.33 -7.41
N LEU A 14 -3.15 3.08 -6.33
CA LEU A 14 -2.93 3.72 -5.05
C LEU A 14 -1.53 3.44 -4.48
N VAL A 15 -1.04 2.19 -4.55
CA VAL A 15 0.30 1.82 -4.07
C VAL A 15 1.39 2.52 -4.86
N VAL A 16 1.20 2.67 -6.18
CA VAL A 16 2.21 3.28 -7.05
C VAL A 16 2.17 4.81 -6.96
N PHE A 17 1.02 5.43 -7.15
CA PHE A 17 0.98 6.89 -7.25
C PHE A 17 0.77 7.62 -5.92
N LYS A 18 -0.07 7.08 -5.01
CA LYS A 18 -0.32 7.75 -3.73
C LYS A 18 0.87 7.65 -2.77
N PHE A 19 1.60 6.53 -2.79
CA PHE A 19 2.74 6.32 -1.88
C PHE A 19 4.11 6.47 -2.54
N ARG A 20 4.20 6.55 -3.87
CA ARG A 20 5.47 6.61 -4.61
C ARG A 20 5.47 7.71 -5.68
N GLY A 21 4.45 8.59 -5.68
CA GLY A 21 4.35 9.69 -6.63
C GLY A 21 5.59 10.58 -6.60
N GLU A 22 6.01 11.02 -5.41
CA GLU A 22 7.20 11.85 -5.24
C GLU A 22 8.49 11.14 -5.69
N LEU A 23 8.61 9.83 -5.46
CA LEU A 23 9.73 9.05 -5.98
C LEU A 23 9.73 9.04 -7.52
N ILE A 24 8.57 8.82 -8.14
CA ILE A 24 8.42 8.83 -9.60
C ILE A 24 8.81 10.20 -10.16
N GLU A 25 8.28 11.28 -9.59
CA GLU A 25 8.63 12.66 -9.97
C GLU A 25 10.14 12.90 -9.89
N GLN A 26 10.77 12.53 -8.79
CA GLN A 26 12.22 12.70 -8.62
C GLN A 26 13.03 11.88 -9.63
N LEU A 27 12.61 10.65 -9.93
CA LEU A 27 13.27 9.84 -10.94
C LEU A 27 13.15 10.47 -12.34
N VAL A 28 11.96 10.97 -12.71
CA VAL A 28 11.73 11.64 -13.98
C VAL A 28 12.54 12.94 -14.08
N LEU A 29 12.55 13.76 -13.02
CA LEU A 29 13.35 15.00 -12.95
C LEU A 29 14.86 14.74 -13.09
N LYS A 30 15.35 13.63 -12.53
CA LYS A 30 16.74 13.18 -12.69
C LYS A 30 17.04 12.58 -14.08
N GLY A 31 16.08 12.58 -14.98
CA GLY A 31 16.24 12.16 -16.38
C GLY A 31 16.10 10.65 -16.62
N TYR A 32 15.66 9.88 -15.64
CA TYR A 32 15.34 8.47 -15.86
C TYR A 32 14.08 8.32 -16.72
N LYS A 33 14.02 7.25 -17.51
CA LYS A 33 12.79 6.81 -18.17
C LYS A 33 12.05 5.86 -17.23
N VAL A 34 10.94 6.30 -16.65
CA VAL A 34 10.20 5.55 -15.63
C VAL A 34 9.02 4.83 -16.27
N PHE A 35 8.87 3.54 -15.96
CA PHE A 35 7.73 2.70 -16.28
C PHE A 35 7.07 2.25 -14.98
N VAL A 36 5.74 2.28 -14.94
CA VAL A 36 4.95 1.80 -13.80
C VAL A 36 4.05 0.66 -14.26
N CYS A 37 3.99 -0.42 -13.48
CA CYS A 37 3.24 -1.62 -13.86
C CYS A 37 2.37 -2.10 -12.71
N PHE A 38 1.04 -2.10 -12.91
CA PHE A 38 0.05 -2.56 -11.95
C PHE A 38 -1.29 -2.87 -12.66
N PRO A 39 -2.24 -3.60 -12.00
CA PRO A 39 -3.58 -3.79 -12.54
C PRO A 39 -4.34 -2.47 -12.63
N ASN A 40 -4.82 -2.15 -13.82
CA ASN A 40 -5.66 -0.96 -14.03
C ASN A 40 -7.05 -1.26 -13.43
N GLY A 41 -7.39 -0.67 -12.32
CA GLY A 41 -8.67 -0.89 -11.66
C GLY A 41 -9.89 -0.55 -12.53
N PRO A 42 -11.12 -0.69 -12.00
CA PRO A 42 -12.35 -0.52 -12.78
C PRO A 42 -12.52 0.88 -13.39
N PHE A 43 -11.75 1.86 -12.96
CA PHE A 43 -11.85 3.26 -13.43
C PHE A 43 -10.79 3.65 -14.48
N GLY A 44 -9.87 2.76 -14.85
CA GLY A 44 -8.93 2.99 -15.96
C GLY A 44 -7.98 4.18 -15.82
N GLU A 45 -7.69 4.63 -14.59
CA GLU A 45 -6.95 5.88 -14.33
C GLU A 45 -5.42 5.78 -14.51
N GLY A 46 -4.89 4.54 -14.64
CA GLY A 46 -3.44 4.30 -14.65
C GLY A 46 -2.70 5.09 -15.71
N GLU A 47 -3.20 5.13 -16.94
CA GLU A 47 -2.55 5.80 -18.08
C GLU A 47 -2.58 7.33 -17.92
N ASN A 48 -3.71 7.90 -17.51
CA ASN A 48 -3.86 9.34 -17.34
C ASN A 48 -2.96 9.85 -16.20
N THR A 49 -2.94 9.14 -15.08
CA THR A 49 -2.07 9.49 -13.95
C THR A 49 -0.60 9.34 -14.33
N ALA A 50 -0.22 8.29 -15.05
CA ALA A 50 1.17 8.11 -15.49
C ALA A 50 1.65 9.28 -16.37
N LYS A 51 0.80 9.78 -17.27
CA LYS A 51 1.09 10.96 -18.10
C LYS A 51 1.34 12.21 -17.25
N GLN A 52 0.55 12.43 -16.20
CA GLN A 52 0.74 13.56 -15.27
C GLN A 52 2.08 13.50 -14.56
N TYR A 53 2.53 12.30 -14.18
CA TYR A 53 3.84 12.07 -13.54
C TYR A 53 5.01 11.97 -14.54
N GLY A 54 4.75 12.07 -15.86
CA GLY A 54 5.78 11.94 -16.90
C GLY A 54 6.38 10.54 -17.03
N CYS A 55 5.66 9.50 -16.64
CA CYS A 55 6.07 8.09 -16.75
C CYS A 55 5.16 7.30 -17.70
N GLU A 56 5.57 6.08 -18.08
CA GLU A 56 4.80 5.18 -18.93
C GLU A 56 4.08 4.11 -18.10
N PHE A 57 2.78 3.94 -18.34
CA PHE A 57 1.96 2.90 -17.71
C PHE A 57 1.99 1.60 -18.51
N ILE A 58 2.07 0.49 -17.78
CA ILE A 58 1.94 -0.86 -18.33
C ILE A 58 0.91 -1.61 -17.47
N GLU A 59 -0.18 -2.02 -18.07
CA GLU A 59 -1.18 -2.82 -17.39
C GLU A 59 -0.70 -4.26 -17.19
N ASN A 60 -1.04 -4.83 -16.04
CA ASN A 60 -0.98 -6.27 -15.79
C ASN A 60 -2.32 -6.77 -15.20
N HIS A 61 -2.51 -8.10 -15.22
CA HIS A 61 -3.77 -8.73 -14.81
C HIS A 61 -3.69 -9.43 -13.45
N MET A 62 -2.87 -8.90 -12.55
CA MET A 62 -2.67 -9.46 -11.22
C MET A 62 -3.91 -9.30 -10.32
N GLU A 63 -4.39 -10.39 -9.75
CA GLU A 63 -5.37 -10.34 -8.66
C GLU A 63 -4.69 -9.97 -7.33
N ARG A 64 -5.14 -8.86 -6.73
CA ARG A 64 -4.52 -8.32 -5.50
C ARG A 64 -4.59 -9.28 -4.30
N ARG A 65 -5.65 -10.07 -4.15
CA ARG A 65 -5.95 -10.88 -2.96
C ARG A 65 -6.06 -12.38 -3.25
N GLY A 66 -5.92 -12.82 -4.47
CA GLY A 66 -6.05 -14.24 -4.84
C GLY A 66 -4.81 -15.04 -4.43
N THR A 67 -5.01 -16.31 -4.05
CA THR A 67 -3.95 -17.29 -3.76
C THR A 67 -3.95 -18.45 -4.76
N ASN A 68 -4.47 -18.23 -5.96
CA ASN A 68 -4.56 -19.26 -6.99
C ASN A 68 -3.21 -19.45 -7.71
N PRO A 69 -2.51 -20.59 -7.54
CA PRO A 69 -1.18 -20.81 -8.12
C PRO A 69 -1.13 -20.71 -9.64
N LEU A 70 -2.21 -21.10 -10.34
CA LEU A 70 -2.27 -21.03 -11.81
C LEU A 70 -2.28 -19.58 -12.29
N LYS A 71 -3.03 -18.70 -11.60
CA LYS A 71 -3.05 -17.27 -11.89
C LYS A 71 -1.70 -16.63 -11.58
N ASP A 72 -1.05 -17.08 -10.53
CA ASP A 72 0.27 -16.59 -10.15
C ASP A 72 1.36 -16.94 -11.18
N ILE A 73 1.27 -18.12 -11.81
CA ILE A 73 2.14 -18.51 -12.95
C ILE A 73 1.92 -17.56 -14.15
N LEU A 74 0.69 -17.15 -14.40
CA LEU A 74 0.39 -16.18 -15.47
C LEU A 74 1.05 -14.82 -15.21
N ILE A 75 1.05 -14.35 -13.96
CA ILE A 75 1.75 -13.11 -13.58
C ILE A 75 3.25 -13.21 -13.82
N VAL A 76 3.88 -14.33 -13.48
CA VAL A 76 5.31 -14.55 -13.77
C VAL A 76 5.59 -14.46 -15.29
N ARG A 77 4.74 -15.09 -16.11
CA ARG A 77 4.86 -15.02 -17.58
C ARG A 77 4.67 -13.60 -18.11
N GLU A 78 3.74 -12.86 -17.52
CA GLU A 78 3.46 -11.47 -17.89
C GLU A 78 4.64 -10.58 -17.53
N TYR A 79 5.17 -10.67 -16.32
CA TYR A 79 6.37 -9.94 -15.89
C TYR A 79 7.60 -10.30 -16.76
N LEU A 80 7.77 -11.58 -17.15
CA LEU A 80 8.83 -11.97 -18.10
C LEU A 80 8.70 -11.21 -19.43
N LYS A 81 7.49 -11.10 -20.00
CA LYS A 81 7.24 -10.34 -21.24
C LYS A 81 7.54 -8.86 -21.05
N ILE A 82 7.05 -8.26 -19.95
CA ILE A 82 7.22 -6.84 -19.64
C ILE A 82 8.70 -6.50 -19.47
N VAL A 83 9.44 -7.25 -18.64
CA VAL A 83 10.87 -6.98 -18.38
C VAL A 83 11.70 -7.16 -19.66
N LYS A 84 11.43 -8.19 -20.48
CA LYS A 84 12.09 -8.37 -21.79
C LYS A 84 11.78 -7.24 -22.77
N LYS A 85 10.56 -6.70 -22.79
CA LYS A 85 10.14 -5.58 -23.66
C LYS A 85 10.75 -4.26 -23.20
N VAL A 86 10.64 -3.93 -21.92
CA VAL A 86 11.12 -2.66 -21.35
C VAL A 86 12.64 -2.63 -21.30
N LYS A 87 13.27 -3.76 -20.96
CA LYS A 87 14.71 -3.88 -20.68
C LYS A 87 15.15 -2.83 -19.67
N PRO A 88 14.61 -2.86 -18.44
CA PRO A 88 14.94 -1.89 -17.40
C PRO A 88 16.36 -2.09 -16.89
N ASP A 89 17.02 -1.01 -16.49
CA ASP A 89 18.31 -1.04 -15.82
C ASP A 89 18.15 -1.42 -14.35
N ILE A 90 16.97 -1.19 -13.76
CA ILE A 90 16.59 -1.59 -12.41
C ILE A 90 15.09 -1.77 -12.29
N VAL A 91 14.65 -2.70 -11.44
CA VAL A 91 13.24 -2.93 -11.07
C VAL A 91 13.06 -2.66 -9.59
N LEU A 92 12.11 -1.80 -9.25
CA LEU A 92 11.63 -1.55 -7.89
C LEU A 92 10.28 -2.24 -7.73
N ALA A 93 10.08 -2.96 -6.64
CA ALA A 93 8.82 -3.66 -6.40
C ALA A 93 8.23 -3.31 -5.03
N TYR A 94 6.92 -3.33 -4.97
CA TYR A 94 6.14 -2.97 -3.78
C TYR A 94 4.99 -3.96 -3.61
N THR A 95 4.83 -4.47 -2.40
CA THR A 95 3.85 -5.47 -1.99
C THR A 95 4.19 -6.91 -2.40
N VAL A 96 3.66 -7.87 -1.65
CA VAL A 96 4.07 -9.29 -1.66
C VAL A 96 4.19 -9.91 -3.06
N LYS A 97 3.15 -9.82 -3.90
CA LYS A 97 3.17 -10.46 -5.23
C LYS A 97 4.19 -9.84 -6.20
N PRO A 98 4.26 -8.49 -6.36
CA PRO A 98 5.33 -7.85 -7.13
C PRO A 98 6.73 -8.15 -6.58
N ASP A 99 6.91 -8.17 -5.26
CA ASP A 99 8.20 -8.48 -4.64
C ASP A 99 8.65 -9.91 -4.97
N VAL A 100 7.74 -10.86 -4.83
CA VAL A 100 8.04 -12.29 -5.07
C VAL A 100 8.19 -12.58 -6.57
N TYR A 101 7.16 -12.31 -7.37
CA TYR A 101 7.15 -12.72 -8.78
C TYR A 101 8.04 -11.82 -9.64
N GLY A 102 8.11 -10.53 -9.33
CA GLY A 102 9.07 -9.60 -9.93
C GLY A 102 10.51 -10.00 -9.63
N GLY A 103 10.81 -10.35 -8.37
CA GLY A 103 12.11 -10.80 -7.95
C GLY A 103 12.56 -12.10 -8.63
N ILE A 104 11.67 -13.10 -8.76
CA ILE A 104 11.95 -14.34 -9.50
C ILE A 104 12.29 -14.03 -10.96
N VAL A 105 11.51 -13.17 -11.62
CA VAL A 105 11.73 -12.79 -13.02
C VAL A 105 13.04 -12.01 -13.19
N CYS A 106 13.31 -11.04 -12.32
CA CYS A 106 14.54 -10.25 -12.36
C CYS A 106 15.77 -11.13 -12.15
N ARG A 107 15.69 -12.10 -11.23
CA ARG A 107 16.74 -13.10 -11.03
C ARG A 107 17.00 -13.96 -12.27
N LEU A 108 15.93 -14.42 -12.95
CA LEU A 108 16.04 -15.23 -14.17
C LEU A 108 16.65 -14.45 -15.34
N LEU A 109 16.38 -13.13 -15.41
CA LEU A 109 16.85 -12.27 -16.49
C LEU A 109 18.13 -11.48 -16.13
N ASN A 110 18.69 -11.70 -14.94
CA ASN A 110 19.83 -10.94 -14.38
C ASN A 110 19.61 -9.42 -14.42
N VAL A 111 18.41 -8.94 -14.10
CA VAL A 111 18.07 -7.54 -13.99
C VAL A 111 18.21 -7.11 -12.52
N PRO A 112 18.88 -5.98 -12.21
CA PRO A 112 18.95 -5.42 -10.87
C PRO A 112 17.55 -5.24 -10.26
N PHE A 113 17.37 -5.67 -8.99
CA PHE A 113 16.08 -5.73 -8.32
C PHE A 113 16.16 -5.19 -6.90
N VAL A 114 15.19 -4.37 -6.53
CA VAL A 114 15.05 -3.78 -5.20
C VAL A 114 13.60 -3.91 -4.75
N PRO A 115 13.26 -4.91 -3.93
CA PRO A 115 11.94 -5.01 -3.30
C PRO A 115 11.85 -4.08 -2.11
N ASN A 116 10.64 -3.57 -1.86
CA ASN A 116 10.30 -2.80 -0.67
C ASN A 116 9.20 -3.55 0.11
N ILE A 117 9.57 -4.16 1.21
CA ILE A 117 8.68 -4.91 2.08
C ILE A 117 7.84 -3.91 2.88
N THR A 118 6.60 -3.73 2.45
CA THR A 118 5.63 -2.77 3.02
C THR A 118 4.68 -3.42 4.02
N GLY A 119 5.10 -4.53 4.60
CA GLY A 119 4.35 -5.43 5.47
C GLY A 119 4.27 -6.83 4.89
N LEU A 120 4.29 -7.82 5.76
CA LEU A 120 4.36 -9.23 5.38
C LEU A 120 3.05 -9.76 4.79
N GLY A 121 1.93 -9.08 5.09
CA GLY A 121 0.60 -9.45 4.63
C GLY A 121 0.06 -10.72 5.31
N LYS A 122 -1.25 -10.95 5.18
CA LYS A 122 -1.93 -12.08 5.83
C LYS A 122 -1.32 -13.45 5.54
N GLY A 123 -0.71 -13.64 4.38
CA GLY A 123 -0.08 -14.92 4.01
C GLY A 123 1.15 -15.28 4.82
N LEU A 124 1.76 -14.31 5.53
CA LEU A 124 2.90 -14.55 6.42
C LEU A 124 2.52 -14.42 7.91
N ASP A 125 1.39 -13.79 8.24
CA ASP A 125 0.92 -13.62 9.62
C ASP A 125 0.36 -14.93 10.21
N GLU A 126 -0.26 -15.78 9.38
CA GLU A 126 -0.89 -17.02 9.81
C GLU A 126 0.01 -18.23 9.54
N LYS A 127 0.36 -18.99 10.59
CA LYS A 127 1.14 -20.22 10.47
C LYS A 127 0.39 -21.25 9.61
N GLY A 128 1.01 -21.73 8.54
CA GLY A 128 0.39 -22.71 7.64
C GLY A 128 1.18 -22.96 6.36
N LEU A 129 0.55 -23.69 5.44
CA LEU A 129 1.17 -24.02 4.13
C LEU A 129 1.40 -22.76 3.28
N VAL A 130 0.50 -21.78 3.34
CA VAL A 130 0.63 -20.51 2.61
C VAL A 130 1.85 -19.75 3.09
N GLN A 131 2.07 -19.66 4.40
CA GLN A 131 3.26 -19.02 4.99
C GLN A 131 4.54 -19.71 4.51
N LYS A 132 4.61 -21.04 4.62
CA LYS A 132 5.79 -21.83 4.18
C LYS A 132 6.10 -21.61 2.70
N LEU A 133 5.08 -21.63 1.86
CA LEU A 133 5.23 -21.37 0.42
C LEU A 133 5.72 -19.94 0.16
N THR A 134 5.13 -18.95 0.82
CA THR A 134 5.51 -17.53 0.65
C THR A 134 6.96 -17.29 1.10
N ILE A 135 7.38 -17.87 2.22
CA ILE A 135 8.77 -17.84 2.69
C ILE A 135 9.71 -18.45 1.63
N MET A 136 9.36 -19.62 1.09
CA MET A 136 10.16 -20.27 0.05
C MET A 136 10.29 -19.40 -1.21
N LEU A 137 9.20 -18.77 -1.61
CA LEU A 137 9.18 -17.86 -2.76
C LEU A 137 10.05 -16.61 -2.50
N TYR A 138 10.00 -16.02 -1.31
CA TYR A 138 10.88 -14.91 -0.93
C TYR A 138 12.35 -15.32 -0.92
N LYS A 139 12.69 -16.51 -0.40
CA LYS A 139 14.08 -17.05 -0.46
C LYS A 139 14.63 -17.10 -1.87
N VAL A 140 13.77 -17.38 -2.85
CA VAL A 140 14.17 -17.37 -4.26
C VAL A 140 14.23 -15.96 -4.82
N ALA A 141 13.23 -15.13 -4.54
CA ALA A 141 13.06 -13.80 -5.12
C ALA A 141 14.15 -12.80 -4.72
N VAL A 142 14.47 -12.74 -3.42
CA VAL A 142 15.36 -11.69 -2.89
C VAL A 142 16.84 -12.07 -2.84
N ARG A 143 17.18 -13.33 -3.09
CA ARG A 143 18.56 -13.84 -2.93
C ARG A 143 19.62 -13.07 -3.73
N LYS A 144 19.26 -12.49 -4.87
CA LYS A 144 20.13 -11.67 -5.72
C LYS A 144 19.65 -10.21 -5.80
N ALA A 145 18.77 -9.79 -4.89
CA ALA A 145 18.36 -8.39 -4.80
C ALA A 145 19.58 -7.52 -4.45
N GLN A 146 19.65 -6.34 -5.06
CA GLN A 146 20.75 -5.37 -4.77
C GLN A 146 20.70 -4.92 -3.30
N CYS A 147 19.50 -4.61 -2.83
CA CYS A 147 19.16 -4.45 -1.43
C CYS A 147 17.69 -4.77 -1.24
N VAL A 148 17.28 -4.98 0.00
CA VAL A 148 15.87 -5.11 0.41
C VAL A 148 15.54 -3.96 1.34
N PHE A 149 14.53 -3.18 0.98
CA PHE A 149 14.00 -2.16 1.88
C PHE A 149 12.91 -2.76 2.77
N PHE A 150 13.01 -2.48 4.07
CA PHE A 150 12.00 -2.80 5.07
C PHE A 150 11.42 -1.50 5.62
N GLN A 151 10.16 -1.50 6.05
CA GLN A 151 9.52 -0.33 6.67
C GLN A 151 9.45 -0.39 8.20
N ASN A 152 9.84 -1.52 8.78
CA ASN A 152 9.95 -1.72 10.23
C ASN A 152 10.91 -2.84 10.56
N GLU A 153 11.38 -2.85 11.82
CA GLU A 153 12.30 -3.88 12.34
C GLU A 153 11.68 -5.27 12.34
N GLY A 154 10.38 -5.39 12.66
CA GLY A 154 9.70 -6.68 12.74
C GLY A 154 9.68 -7.45 11.42
N ASP A 155 9.45 -6.75 10.29
CA ASP A 155 9.50 -7.38 8.97
C ASP A 155 10.91 -7.85 8.62
N LYS A 156 11.95 -7.07 9.00
CA LYS A 156 13.34 -7.47 8.83
C LYS A 156 13.69 -8.68 9.70
N GLU A 157 13.33 -8.64 10.97
CA GLU A 157 13.54 -9.75 11.92
C GLU A 157 12.85 -11.04 11.45
N PHE A 158 11.64 -10.91 10.88
CA PHE A 158 10.95 -12.05 10.27
C PHE A 158 11.79 -12.69 9.14
N PHE A 159 12.39 -11.90 8.26
CA PHE A 159 13.25 -12.40 7.19
C PHE A 159 14.50 -13.10 7.75
N ASP A 160 15.13 -12.50 8.75
CA ASP A 160 16.33 -13.03 9.38
C ASP A 160 16.04 -14.36 10.12
N THR A 161 14.96 -14.42 10.90
CA THR A 161 14.55 -15.62 11.65
C THR A 161 14.11 -16.78 10.77
N HIS A 162 13.60 -16.49 9.55
CA HIS A 162 13.20 -17.52 8.59
C HIS A 162 14.29 -17.84 7.56
N ASP A 163 15.53 -17.36 7.80
CA ASP A 163 16.68 -17.61 6.92
C ASP A 163 16.42 -17.20 5.45
N ILE A 164 15.74 -16.06 5.24
CA ILE A 164 15.56 -15.45 3.93
C ILE A 164 16.79 -14.59 3.64
N LYS A 165 17.75 -15.13 2.89
CA LYS A 165 19.03 -14.47 2.58
C LYS A 165 18.86 -13.37 1.54
N TYR A 166 19.46 -12.21 1.80
CA TYR A 166 19.57 -11.05 0.92
C TYR A 166 20.97 -10.42 1.06
N GLN A 167 21.38 -9.53 0.15
CA GLN A 167 22.72 -8.93 0.19
C GLN A 167 22.81 -7.82 1.24
N GLU A 168 21.87 -6.89 1.21
CA GLU A 168 21.79 -5.75 2.14
C GLU A 168 20.34 -5.50 2.51
N GLY A 169 20.06 -5.25 3.80
CA GLY A 169 18.75 -4.87 4.30
C GLY A 169 18.78 -3.46 4.88
N ILE A 170 17.95 -2.58 4.36
CA ILE A 170 17.86 -1.18 4.78
C ILE A 170 16.47 -0.92 5.34
N ILE A 171 16.40 -0.36 6.54
CA ILE A 171 15.15 0.04 7.16
C ILE A 171 14.85 1.48 6.78
N LEU A 172 13.69 1.70 6.15
CA LEU A 172 13.18 3.01 5.83
C LEU A 172 12.12 3.41 6.87
N PRO A 173 12.05 4.68 7.29
CA PRO A 173 11.03 5.16 8.23
C PRO A 173 9.65 5.33 7.55
N GLY A 174 9.16 4.23 6.94
CA GLY A 174 7.90 4.23 6.18
C GLY A 174 8.01 4.83 4.77
N SER A 175 6.87 5.25 4.23
CA SER A 175 6.79 5.81 2.86
C SER A 175 7.06 7.32 2.79
N GLY A 176 7.14 7.97 3.96
CA GLY A 176 7.20 9.42 4.06
C GLY A 176 5.85 10.11 3.81
N VAL A 177 5.81 11.41 4.06
CA VAL A 177 4.68 12.29 3.76
C VAL A 177 5.19 13.58 3.13
N ASN A 178 4.46 14.08 2.14
CA ASN A 178 4.77 15.34 1.49
C ASN A 178 4.25 16.50 2.35
N LEU A 179 5.16 17.22 3.03
CA LEU A 179 4.80 18.31 3.95
C LEU A 179 4.28 19.56 3.24
N ASP A 180 4.51 19.71 1.92
CA ASP A 180 3.93 20.81 1.15
C ASP A 180 2.43 20.55 0.88
N LYS A 181 2.07 19.27 0.72
CA LYS A 181 0.67 18.84 0.53
C LYS A 181 -0.07 18.67 1.87
N PHE A 182 0.62 18.17 2.90
CA PHE A 182 0.09 17.88 4.23
C PHE A 182 0.70 18.85 5.25
N GLN A 183 0.27 20.09 5.19
CA GLN A 183 0.71 21.13 6.12
C GLN A 183 0.02 20.98 7.47
N MET A 184 0.67 21.50 8.52
CA MET A 184 0.06 21.58 9.84
C MET A 184 -1.19 22.49 9.79
N LEU A 185 -2.31 21.94 10.22
CA LEU A 185 -3.58 22.67 10.30
C LEU A 185 -3.76 23.24 11.70
N PRO A 186 -4.50 24.38 11.84
CA PRO A 186 -4.85 24.90 13.15
C PRO A 186 -5.72 23.87 13.88
N TYR A 187 -5.45 23.70 15.18
CA TYR A 187 -6.25 22.83 16.04
C TYR A 187 -7.65 23.43 16.25
N PRO A 188 -8.71 22.61 16.29
CA PRO A 188 -10.07 23.10 16.52
C PRO A 188 -10.21 23.79 17.89
N GLU A 189 -11.13 24.76 17.99
CA GLU A 189 -11.42 25.44 19.24
C GLU A 189 -12.16 24.50 20.22
N TYR A 190 -11.84 24.60 21.51
CA TYR A 190 -12.45 23.77 22.56
C TYR A 190 -13.91 24.10 22.86
N ASN A 191 -14.49 25.14 22.21
CA ASN A 191 -15.86 25.58 22.40
C ASN A 191 -16.92 24.78 21.63
N SER A 192 -16.48 23.86 20.77
CA SER A 192 -17.35 22.95 20.01
C SER A 192 -17.37 21.56 20.65
N PRO A 193 -18.34 20.69 20.32
CA PRO A 193 -18.31 19.29 20.71
C PRO A 193 -16.97 18.64 20.33
N ILE A 194 -16.42 17.85 21.24
CA ILE A 194 -15.20 17.07 20.95
C ILE A 194 -15.48 16.11 19.79
N LYS A 195 -14.61 16.10 18.79
CA LYS A 195 -14.75 15.27 17.61
C LYS A 195 -13.56 14.31 17.47
N PHE A 196 -13.84 13.04 17.38
CA PHE A 196 -12.87 11.99 17.06
C PHE A 196 -12.99 11.62 15.59
N ILE A 197 -11.88 11.28 14.92
CA ILE A 197 -11.90 10.79 13.55
C ILE A 197 -11.06 9.53 13.39
N TYR A 198 -11.66 8.51 12.79
CA TYR A 198 -11.00 7.30 12.34
C TYR A 198 -10.71 7.43 10.83
N VAL A 199 -9.43 7.27 10.46
CA VAL A 199 -8.98 7.43 9.06
C VAL A 199 -8.28 6.16 8.60
N ALA A 200 -9.06 5.17 8.21
CA ALA A 200 -8.53 3.92 7.65
C ALA A 200 -9.62 3.15 6.90
N ARG A 201 -9.25 2.05 6.23
CA ARG A 201 -10.25 1.10 5.73
C ARG A 201 -11.08 0.55 6.89
N VAL A 202 -12.40 0.53 6.72
CA VAL A 202 -13.34 -0.05 7.70
C VAL A 202 -13.23 -1.57 7.65
N MET A 203 -12.38 -2.12 8.52
CA MET A 203 -12.10 -3.54 8.65
C MET A 203 -11.51 -3.86 10.02
N LYS A 204 -11.70 -5.10 10.49
CA LYS A 204 -11.25 -5.57 11.81
C LYS A 204 -9.77 -5.28 12.10
N ALA A 205 -8.90 -5.61 11.14
CA ALA A 205 -7.45 -5.44 11.28
C ALA A 205 -6.99 -3.96 11.43
N LYS A 206 -7.91 -3.01 11.31
CA LYS A 206 -7.66 -1.58 11.51
C LYS A 206 -8.33 -1.02 12.78
N GLY A 207 -8.84 -1.88 13.64
CA GLY A 207 -9.39 -1.46 14.94
C GLY A 207 -10.77 -0.82 14.87
N ILE A 208 -11.53 -0.99 13.78
CA ILE A 208 -12.85 -0.34 13.65
C ILE A 208 -13.85 -0.81 14.71
N GLU A 209 -13.77 -2.09 15.13
CA GLU A 209 -14.66 -2.64 16.17
C GLU A 209 -14.42 -1.94 17.52
N GLN A 210 -13.16 -1.72 17.88
CA GLN A 210 -12.77 -0.98 19.09
C GLN A 210 -13.22 0.48 19.02
N TYR A 211 -13.14 1.10 17.83
CA TYR A 211 -13.63 2.46 17.64
C TYR A 211 -15.16 2.56 17.82
N PHE A 212 -15.92 1.58 17.32
CA PHE A 212 -17.37 1.52 17.51
C PHE A 212 -17.76 1.31 18.96
N GLU A 213 -17.06 0.44 19.67
CA GLU A 213 -17.29 0.20 21.09
C GLU A 213 -17.01 1.47 21.90
N ALA A 214 -15.90 2.14 21.66
CA ALA A 214 -15.57 3.41 22.29
C ALA A 214 -16.63 4.48 22.01
N ALA A 215 -17.08 4.62 20.75
CA ALA A 215 -18.14 5.56 20.39
C ALA A 215 -19.45 5.27 21.15
N HIS A 216 -19.86 4.00 21.21
CA HIS A 216 -21.06 3.59 21.94
C HIS A 216 -21.00 3.96 23.42
N VAL A 217 -19.91 3.57 24.11
CA VAL A 217 -19.74 3.83 25.55
C VAL A 217 -19.68 5.31 25.87
N ILE A 218 -18.91 6.08 25.07
CA ILE A 218 -18.72 7.50 25.33
C ILE A 218 -20.02 8.30 25.07
N LYS A 219 -20.74 8.00 23.99
CA LYS A 219 -21.98 8.69 23.67
C LYS A 219 -23.12 8.45 24.67
N GLN A 220 -23.10 7.33 25.38
CA GLN A 220 -24.05 7.13 26.50
C GLN A 220 -23.87 8.16 27.63
N LYS A 221 -22.65 8.63 27.84
CA LYS A 221 -22.31 9.57 28.92
C LYS A 221 -22.21 11.01 28.38
N TYR A 222 -21.77 11.17 27.13
CA TYR A 222 -21.52 12.47 26.50
C TYR A 222 -22.11 12.45 25.09
N PRO A 223 -23.43 12.62 24.94
CA PRO A 223 -24.15 12.47 23.67
C PRO A 223 -23.74 13.51 22.60
N GLU A 224 -23.16 14.66 23.03
CA GLU A 224 -22.67 15.73 22.17
C GLU A 224 -21.37 15.40 21.43
N ILE A 225 -20.57 14.43 21.90
CA ILE A 225 -19.31 14.04 21.28
C ILE A 225 -19.58 13.37 19.94
N GLU A 226 -18.81 13.75 18.92
CA GLU A 226 -18.95 13.21 17.57
C GLU A 226 -17.84 12.21 17.23
N PHE A 227 -18.22 11.13 16.55
CA PHE A 227 -17.30 10.10 16.07
C PHE A 227 -17.39 9.99 14.55
N HIS A 228 -16.36 10.45 13.86
CA HIS A 228 -16.28 10.49 12.40
C HIS A 228 -15.50 9.29 11.87
N VAL A 229 -15.90 8.77 10.72
CA VAL A 229 -15.23 7.65 10.05
C VAL A 229 -15.00 8.01 8.58
N CYS A 230 -13.73 8.06 8.16
CA CYS A 230 -13.31 8.25 6.77
C CYS A 230 -12.60 6.98 6.28
N GLY A 231 -13.08 6.39 5.21
CA GLY A 231 -12.41 5.25 4.56
C GLY A 231 -13.34 4.32 3.81
N TYR A 232 -12.74 3.53 2.94
CA TYR A 232 -13.48 2.49 2.22
C TYR A 232 -14.01 1.42 3.19
N CYS A 233 -15.29 1.10 3.08
CA CYS A 233 -15.95 0.07 3.88
C CYS A 233 -15.89 -1.29 3.18
N GLU A 234 -15.34 -2.30 3.86
CA GLU A 234 -15.42 -3.68 3.38
C GLU A 234 -16.85 -4.20 3.46
N GLU A 235 -17.22 -5.13 2.56
CA GLU A 235 -18.59 -5.57 2.35
C GLU A 235 -19.28 -6.06 3.62
N ASN A 236 -18.56 -6.82 4.45
CA ASN A 236 -19.05 -7.36 5.71
C ASN A 236 -19.32 -6.30 6.79
N TYR A 237 -18.86 -5.05 6.62
CA TYR A 237 -19.12 -3.96 7.57
C TYR A 237 -20.20 -2.98 7.11
N LYS A 238 -20.72 -3.09 5.88
CA LYS A 238 -21.70 -2.14 5.35
C LYS A 238 -22.99 -2.10 6.19
N GLY A 239 -23.48 -3.26 6.61
CA GLY A 239 -24.66 -3.35 7.49
C GLY A 239 -24.40 -2.71 8.85
N ILE A 240 -23.26 -2.99 9.47
CA ILE A 240 -22.86 -2.45 10.77
C ILE A 240 -22.72 -0.92 10.71
N ILE A 241 -22.05 -0.38 9.67
CA ILE A 241 -21.96 1.05 9.45
C ILE A 241 -23.34 1.69 9.32
N GLY A 242 -24.25 1.08 8.53
CA GLY A 242 -25.60 1.58 8.37
C GLY A 242 -26.36 1.65 9.69
N GLU A 243 -26.27 0.62 10.53
CA GLU A 243 -26.86 0.59 11.87
C GLU A 243 -26.26 1.69 12.78
N LYS A 244 -24.94 1.80 12.85
CA LYS A 244 -24.23 2.79 13.68
C LYS A 244 -24.56 4.23 13.28
N VAL A 245 -24.71 4.50 11.97
CA VAL A 245 -25.15 5.79 11.45
C VAL A 245 -26.63 6.07 11.83
N SER A 246 -27.50 5.09 11.67
CA SER A 246 -28.93 5.22 12.01
C SER A 246 -29.16 5.49 13.50
N ASN A 247 -28.31 4.89 14.36
CA ASN A 247 -28.33 5.11 15.80
C ASN A 247 -27.60 6.38 16.23
N GLN A 248 -27.10 7.20 15.28
CA GLN A 248 -26.33 8.43 15.53
C GLN A 248 -25.06 8.19 16.38
N GLU A 249 -24.51 6.97 16.39
CA GLU A 249 -23.28 6.65 17.11
C GLU A 249 -22.05 7.17 16.36
N ILE A 250 -22.09 7.18 15.03
CA ILE A 250 -21.00 7.64 14.16
C ILE A 250 -21.51 8.48 12.99
N ILE A 251 -20.61 9.25 12.40
CA ILE A 251 -20.80 9.98 11.14
C ILE A 251 -19.85 9.36 10.10
N TYR A 252 -20.38 8.66 9.11
CA TYR A 252 -19.60 7.99 8.07
C TYR A 252 -19.51 8.83 6.81
N HIS A 253 -18.28 9.15 6.38
CA HIS A 253 -17.97 9.99 5.21
C HIS A 253 -17.60 9.19 3.96
N GLY A 254 -17.45 7.85 4.09
CA GLY A 254 -17.01 7.03 2.97
C GLY A 254 -15.53 7.21 2.63
N LEU A 255 -15.18 6.81 1.40
CA LEU A 255 -13.86 7.07 0.85
C LEU A 255 -13.79 8.53 0.39
N VAL A 256 -12.90 9.30 0.99
CA VAL A 256 -12.72 10.73 0.72
C VAL A 256 -11.38 10.98 0.03
N ASP A 257 -11.33 11.93 -0.90
CA ASP A 257 -10.09 12.29 -1.61
C ASP A 257 -9.19 13.20 -0.78
N ASN A 258 -9.79 14.11 -0.01
CA ASN A 258 -9.09 15.05 0.86
C ASN A 258 -9.49 14.82 2.32
N VAL A 259 -8.73 14.00 3.02
CA VAL A 259 -8.96 13.69 4.43
C VAL A 259 -8.68 14.89 5.34
N GLN A 260 -7.74 15.77 4.98
CA GLN A 260 -7.38 16.95 5.77
C GLN A 260 -8.57 17.88 6.03
N LYS A 261 -9.55 17.92 5.10
CA LYS A 261 -10.78 18.69 5.28
C LYS A 261 -11.56 18.22 6.52
N TYR A 262 -11.56 16.93 6.81
CA TYR A 262 -12.25 16.32 7.95
C TYR A 262 -11.38 16.36 9.21
N GLU A 263 -10.08 16.06 9.06
CA GLU A 263 -9.11 16.12 10.17
C GLU A 263 -9.04 17.51 10.80
N LYS A 264 -9.11 18.57 9.98
CA LYS A 264 -9.11 19.97 10.43
C LYS A 264 -10.24 20.30 11.44
N GLU A 265 -11.36 19.61 11.33
CA GLU A 265 -12.53 19.83 12.18
C GLU A 265 -12.55 18.92 13.41
N CYS A 266 -11.59 17.98 13.52
CA CYS A 266 -11.56 16.98 14.57
C CYS A 266 -10.42 17.22 15.57
N HIS A 267 -10.68 16.90 16.83
CA HIS A 267 -9.75 17.11 17.94
C HIS A 267 -8.78 15.96 18.13
N CYS A 268 -9.14 14.74 17.67
CA CYS A 268 -8.32 13.54 17.83
C CYS A 268 -8.47 12.61 16.64
N VAL A 269 -7.34 12.17 16.08
CA VAL A 269 -7.27 11.09 15.10
C VAL A 269 -6.99 9.79 15.85
N VAL A 270 -7.78 8.72 15.56
CA VAL A 270 -7.72 7.42 16.23
C VAL A 270 -7.28 6.32 15.25
#